data_d7eae6459e62032d5f566ace7215cc7e
#
_entry.id   d7eae6459e62032d5f566ace7215cc7e
#
_cell.length_a   1.000
_cell.length_b   1.000
_cell.length_c   1.000
_cell.angle_alpha   90.00
_cell.angle_beta   90.00
_cell.angle_gamma   90.00
#
_symmetry.space_group_name_H-M   'P 1'
#
loop_
_entity.id
_entity.type
_entity.pdbx_description
1 polymer ?
#
loop_
_entity_poly.entity_id
_entity_poly.type
_entity_poly.pdbx_seq_one_letter_code
_entity_poly.pdbx_strand_id
1 'polypeptide(L)'
;MIRRIFFLALLVLLQPNTSLAQLPHILGSWKLNGDASTYPGPLPQSQVRTYSSLEDDFLLGVVVTIDAQGNADFLQVAARPDGRDYPEYDSFLLAQLQMSEKRTVATYSEQPVDDYTVAWVDKMDGVAYITGTRQVSGDGRSLVIEFEVRNPEGETQQFRLVYDKQ
;
A
#
# COMPACT_ATOMS: atom_id res chain seq x y z
N MET A 1 -20.88 -64.82 8.17
CA MET A 1 -21.24 -63.40 7.99
C MET A 1 -20.14 -62.53 8.59
N ILE A 2 -19.24 -62.01 7.78
CA ILE A 2 -18.11 -61.20 8.23
C ILE A 2 -18.49 -59.72 7.99
N ARG A 3 -18.70 -58.97 9.10
CA ARG A 3 -18.96 -57.52 9.07
C ARG A 3 -17.64 -56.78 8.85
N ARG A 4 -17.46 -56.19 7.69
CA ARG A 4 -16.35 -55.25 7.41
C ARG A 4 -16.70 -53.88 7.99
N ILE A 5 -15.95 -53.49 9.03
CA ILE A 5 -16.00 -52.15 9.58
C ILE A 5 -15.07 -51.25 8.75
N PHE A 6 -15.64 -50.31 8.01
CA PHE A 6 -14.89 -49.25 7.33
C PHE A 6 -14.54 -48.14 8.34
N PHE A 7 -13.27 -48.03 8.67
CA PHE A 7 -12.74 -46.85 9.37
C PHE A 7 -12.59 -45.71 8.36
N LEU A 8 -13.45 -44.73 8.47
CA LEU A 8 -13.33 -43.47 7.72
C LEU A 8 -12.32 -42.58 8.47
N ALA A 9 -11.07 -42.53 8.03
CA ALA A 9 -10.07 -41.62 8.56
C ALA A 9 -10.41 -40.20 8.11
N LEU A 10 -10.92 -39.38 9.03
CA LEU A 10 -11.15 -37.94 8.81
C LEU A 10 -9.79 -37.21 8.78
N LEU A 11 -9.29 -36.93 7.59
CA LEU A 11 -8.07 -36.16 7.41
C LEU A 11 -8.41 -34.66 7.66
N VAL A 12 -8.19 -34.22 8.90
CA VAL A 12 -8.26 -32.79 9.24
C VAL A 12 -7.05 -32.10 8.58
N LEU A 13 -7.27 -31.47 7.46
CA LEU A 13 -6.32 -30.55 6.86
C LEU A 13 -6.16 -29.36 7.82
N LEU A 14 -5.13 -29.37 8.64
CA LEU A 14 -4.63 -28.19 9.34
C LEU A 14 -4.14 -27.23 8.26
N GLN A 15 -4.99 -26.27 7.90
CA GLN A 15 -4.55 -25.12 7.14
C GLN A 15 -3.58 -24.35 8.04
N PRO A 16 -2.34 -24.09 7.60
CA PRO A 16 -1.50 -23.16 8.34
C PRO A 16 -2.25 -21.83 8.35
N ASN A 17 -2.66 -21.38 9.54
CA ASN A 17 -2.98 -19.98 9.74
C ASN A 17 -1.67 -19.22 9.48
N THR A 18 -1.45 -18.80 8.24
CA THR A 18 -0.50 -17.75 7.96
C THR A 18 -1.07 -16.52 8.65
N SER A 19 -0.68 -16.30 9.91
CA SER A 19 -0.72 -14.99 10.51
C SER A 19 -0.09 -14.08 9.47
N LEU A 20 -0.85 -13.13 8.94
CA LEU A 20 -0.35 -12.10 8.05
C LEU A 20 0.54 -11.23 8.93
N ALA A 21 1.78 -11.69 9.12
CA ALA A 21 2.76 -10.96 9.89
C ALA A 21 2.90 -9.59 9.23
N GLN A 22 2.60 -8.55 10.00
CA GLN A 22 2.97 -7.19 9.61
C GLN A 22 4.40 -7.25 9.10
N LEU A 23 4.67 -6.56 7.99
CA LEU A 23 6.03 -6.44 7.47
C LEU A 23 6.84 -5.55 8.43
N PRO A 24 7.55 -6.09 9.43
CA PRO A 24 8.20 -5.29 10.47
C PRO A 24 9.26 -4.37 9.90
N HIS A 25 9.79 -4.69 8.74
CA HIS A 25 10.84 -3.95 8.07
C HIS A 25 10.40 -2.57 7.57
N ILE A 26 9.09 -2.39 7.25
CA ILE A 26 8.56 -1.10 6.77
C ILE A 26 8.43 -0.05 7.86
N LEU A 27 8.28 -0.46 9.13
CA LEU A 27 7.99 0.45 10.24
C LEU A 27 9.04 1.55 10.39
N GLY A 28 8.57 2.78 10.69
CA GLY A 28 9.40 3.97 10.86
C GLY A 28 9.16 5.03 9.81
N SER A 29 10.06 5.99 9.71
CA SER A 29 9.98 7.13 8.79
C SER A 29 10.98 6.99 7.65
N TRP A 30 10.54 7.39 6.47
CA TRP A 30 11.23 7.24 5.20
C TRP A 30 11.18 8.57 4.45
N LYS A 31 12.34 9.14 4.13
CA LYS A 31 12.45 10.40 3.39
C LYS A 31 12.80 10.16 1.94
N LEU A 32 12.10 10.84 1.03
CA LEU A 32 12.33 10.75 -0.41
C LEU A 32 13.78 11.11 -0.75
N ASN A 33 14.43 10.23 -1.50
CA ASN A 33 15.71 10.44 -2.14
C ASN A 33 15.46 10.81 -3.62
N GLY A 34 15.41 12.11 -3.91
CA GLY A 34 15.10 12.62 -5.24
C GLY A 34 16.11 12.17 -6.31
N ASP A 35 17.39 12.11 -5.95
CA ASP A 35 18.47 11.74 -6.89
C ASP A 35 18.39 10.28 -7.34
N ALA A 36 17.84 9.39 -6.49
CA ALA A 36 17.66 7.98 -6.80
C ALA A 36 16.28 7.64 -7.38
N SER A 37 15.38 8.62 -7.47
CA SER A 37 14.00 8.45 -7.91
C SER A 37 13.80 8.79 -9.38
N THR A 38 12.84 8.13 -10.04
CA THR A 38 12.37 8.48 -11.38
C THR A 38 10.92 8.93 -11.31
N TYR A 39 10.68 10.17 -11.75
CA TYR A 39 9.38 10.80 -11.65
C TYR A 39 9.07 11.52 -12.98
N PRO A 40 7.91 11.32 -13.60
CA PRO A 40 7.57 11.95 -14.88
C PRO A 40 7.09 13.41 -14.72
N GLY A 41 7.91 14.24 -14.11
CA GLY A 41 7.59 15.64 -13.84
C GLY A 41 8.52 16.21 -12.78
N PRO A 42 8.23 17.42 -12.26
CA PRO A 42 9.02 18.00 -11.19
C PRO A 42 8.84 17.16 -9.92
N LEU A 43 9.96 16.74 -9.32
CA LEU A 43 9.97 16.09 -8.03
C LEU A 43 9.40 17.03 -6.94
N PRO A 44 8.72 16.49 -5.92
CA PRO A 44 8.35 17.27 -4.75
C PRO A 44 9.62 17.80 -4.05
N GLN A 45 9.51 18.95 -3.39
CA GLN A 45 10.59 19.51 -2.57
C GLN A 45 10.94 18.60 -1.41
N SER A 46 9.93 17.93 -0.83
CA SER A 46 10.12 16.86 0.15
C SER A 46 8.92 15.94 0.18
N GLN A 47 9.17 14.67 0.51
CA GLN A 47 8.12 13.74 0.86
C GLN A 47 8.64 12.83 1.97
N VAL A 48 7.84 12.67 3.01
CA VAL A 48 8.11 11.77 4.13
C VAL A 48 6.95 10.80 4.26
N ARG A 49 7.27 9.52 4.35
CA ARG A 49 6.33 8.44 4.64
C ARG A 49 6.63 7.90 6.02
N THR A 50 5.59 7.73 6.83
CA THR A 50 5.72 7.11 8.15
C THR A 50 4.76 5.92 8.23
N TYR A 51 5.28 4.79 8.66
CA TYR A 51 4.51 3.58 8.88
C TYR A 51 4.57 3.18 10.33
N SER A 52 3.40 2.97 10.91
CA SER A 52 3.22 2.59 12.31
C SER A 52 2.29 1.38 12.43
N SER A 53 2.63 0.47 13.34
CA SER A 53 1.75 -0.61 13.70
C SER A 53 0.63 -0.10 14.59
N LEU A 54 -0.60 -0.52 14.30
CA LEU A 54 -1.77 -0.34 15.15
C LEU A 54 -2.21 -1.70 15.73
N GLU A 55 -3.22 -1.67 16.59
CA GLU A 55 -3.88 -2.89 17.08
C GLU A 55 -4.50 -3.69 15.93
N ASP A 56 -4.78 -4.97 16.16
CA ASP A 56 -5.44 -5.87 15.21
C ASP A 56 -4.74 -6.00 13.85
N ASP A 57 -3.39 -5.98 13.82
CA ASP A 57 -2.56 -6.12 12.61
C ASP A 57 -2.77 -5.01 11.56
N PHE A 58 -3.33 -3.85 11.93
CA PHE A 58 -3.37 -2.71 11.04
C PHE A 58 -2.01 -2.03 10.92
N LEU A 59 -1.66 -1.65 9.70
CA LEU A 59 -0.57 -0.75 9.39
C LEU A 59 -1.14 0.62 9.05
N LEU A 60 -0.72 1.66 9.80
CA LEU A 60 -1.01 3.05 9.47
C LEU A 60 0.12 3.59 8.60
N GLY A 61 -0.20 3.99 7.39
CA GLY A 61 0.66 4.76 6.50
C GLY A 61 0.24 6.23 6.47
N VAL A 62 1.19 7.12 6.70
CA VAL A 62 1.01 8.58 6.56
C VAL A 62 2.06 9.10 5.60
N VAL A 63 1.64 9.85 4.58
CA VAL A 63 2.55 10.49 3.63
C VAL A 63 2.31 11.99 3.71
N VAL A 64 3.37 12.74 3.93
CA VAL A 64 3.36 14.20 3.89
C VAL A 64 4.25 14.64 2.72
N THR A 65 3.67 15.38 1.81
CA THR A 65 4.35 15.87 0.59
C THR A 65 4.36 17.39 0.60
N ILE A 66 5.51 17.97 0.28
CA ILE A 66 5.60 19.36 -0.15
C ILE A 66 5.89 19.34 -1.65
N ASP A 67 4.94 19.76 -2.46
CA ASP A 67 5.07 19.72 -3.91
C ASP A 67 6.15 20.69 -4.43
N ALA A 68 6.39 20.67 -5.74
CA ALA A 68 7.38 21.56 -6.36
C ALA A 68 7.04 23.05 -6.22
N GLN A 69 5.78 23.41 -5.95
CA GLN A 69 5.28 24.77 -5.74
C GLN A 69 5.29 25.19 -4.27
N GLY A 70 5.58 24.25 -3.34
CA GLY A 70 5.60 24.49 -1.90
C GLY A 70 4.27 24.25 -1.20
N ASN A 71 3.28 23.66 -1.88
CA ASN A 71 2.01 23.30 -1.25
C ASN A 71 2.16 21.99 -0.48
N ALA A 72 1.54 21.94 0.69
CA ALA A 72 1.50 20.73 1.51
C ALA A 72 0.31 19.86 1.10
N ASP A 73 0.56 18.57 0.98
CA ASP A 73 -0.42 17.54 0.76
C ASP A 73 -0.19 16.38 1.73
N PHE A 74 -1.26 15.68 2.11
CA PHE A 74 -1.12 14.49 2.92
C PHE A 74 -2.06 13.37 2.45
N LEU A 75 -1.57 12.13 2.59
CA LEU A 75 -2.33 10.92 2.38
C LEU A 75 -2.23 10.08 3.65
N GLN A 76 -3.33 9.46 4.04
CA GLN A 76 -3.39 8.56 5.18
C GLN A 76 -4.21 7.33 4.83
N VAL A 77 -3.69 6.18 5.18
CA VAL A 77 -4.38 4.90 5.08
C VAL A 77 -4.07 4.04 6.30
N ALA A 78 -5.09 3.35 6.80
CA ALA A 78 -4.92 2.27 7.77
C ALA A 78 -5.49 0.99 7.15
N ALA A 79 -4.63 0.03 6.87
CA ALA A 79 -4.99 -1.20 6.20
C ALA A 79 -4.33 -2.42 6.84
N ARG A 80 -4.96 -3.59 6.68
CA ARG A 80 -4.31 -4.88 6.91
C ARG A 80 -3.75 -5.39 5.58
N PRO A 81 -2.62 -6.10 5.60
CA PRO A 81 -2.07 -6.70 4.39
C PRO A 81 -2.80 -8.01 4.02
N ASP A 82 -4.12 -7.95 3.88
CA ASP A 82 -5.02 -9.10 3.67
C ASP A 82 -5.74 -9.06 2.30
N GLY A 83 -5.39 -8.08 1.45
CA GLY A 83 -5.95 -7.90 0.12
C GLY A 83 -7.36 -7.30 0.09
N ARG A 84 -7.92 -6.90 1.23
CA ARG A 84 -9.22 -6.23 1.30
C ARG A 84 -9.07 -4.74 1.04
N ASP A 85 -10.16 -4.12 0.60
CA ASP A 85 -10.23 -2.68 0.39
C ASP A 85 -10.49 -1.94 1.71
N TYR A 86 -9.65 -0.97 2.02
CA TYR A 86 -9.75 -0.08 3.18
C TYR A 86 -9.92 1.37 2.71
N PRO A 87 -10.63 2.23 3.45
CA PRO A 87 -10.75 3.63 3.08
C PRO A 87 -9.39 4.33 3.05
N GLU A 88 -9.19 5.15 2.02
CA GLU A 88 -8.03 6.02 1.86
C GLU A 88 -8.44 7.48 2.06
N TYR A 89 -7.60 8.25 2.72
CA TYR A 89 -7.82 9.67 2.99
C TYR A 89 -6.66 10.48 2.43
N ASP A 90 -6.96 11.24 1.41
CA ASP A 90 -6.04 12.11 0.68
C ASP A 90 -6.58 13.55 0.70
N SER A 91 -5.72 14.53 0.97
CA SER A 91 -6.17 15.94 1.10
C SER A 91 -6.67 16.49 -0.23
N PHE A 92 -6.07 16.08 -1.35
CA PHE A 92 -6.52 16.48 -2.68
C PHE A 92 -7.90 15.86 -3.00
N LEU A 93 -8.08 14.58 -2.71
CA LEU A 93 -9.34 13.89 -2.86
C LEU A 93 -10.43 14.50 -1.98
N LEU A 94 -10.13 14.82 -0.72
CA LEU A 94 -11.06 15.48 0.19
C LEU A 94 -11.49 16.86 -0.33
N ALA A 95 -10.57 17.63 -0.92
CA ALA A 95 -10.89 18.90 -1.55
C ALA A 95 -11.83 18.72 -2.76
N GLN A 96 -11.59 17.72 -3.60
CA GLN A 96 -12.47 17.38 -4.72
C GLN A 96 -13.87 16.96 -4.24
N LEU A 97 -13.95 16.14 -3.19
CA LEU A 97 -15.22 15.69 -2.60
C LEU A 97 -16.08 16.85 -2.07
N GLN A 98 -15.44 17.90 -1.54
CA GLN A 98 -16.13 19.12 -1.11
C GLN A 98 -16.71 19.94 -2.27
N MET A 99 -16.12 19.82 -3.46
CA MET A 99 -16.51 20.56 -4.67
C MET A 99 -17.44 19.78 -5.59
N SER A 100 -17.65 18.49 -5.34
CA SER A 100 -18.44 17.57 -6.17
C SER A 100 -19.68 17.11 -5.45
N GLU A 101 -20.84 17.12 -6.14
CA GLU A 101 -22.07 16.49 -5.65
C GLU A 101 -21.98 14.95 -5.63
N LYS A 102 -21.02 14.38 -6.35
CA LYS A 102 -20.79 12.94 -6.45
C LYS A 102 -19.79 12.52 -5.38
N ARG A 103 -20.22 11.64 -4.48
CA ARG A 103 -19.33 10.96 -3.53
C ARG A 103 -18.43 9.96 -4.29
N THR A 104 -17.16 10.28 -4.41
CA THR A 104 -16.12 9.36 -4.87
C THR A 104 -15.55 8.63 -3.65
N VAL A 105 -15.42 7.32 -3.72
CA VAL A 105 -14.83 6.50 -2.65
C VAL A 105 -13.46 6.04 -3.11
N ALA A 106 -12.43 6.52 -2.43
CA ALA A 106 -11.08 6.00 -2.59
C ALA A 106 -10.84 4.87 -1.60
N THR A 107 -10.28 3.79 -2.10
CA THR A 107 -9.87 2.65 -1.28
C THR A 107 -8.48 2.17 -1.66
N TYR A 108 -7.77 1.69 -0.66
CA TYR A 108 -6.47 1.08 -0.75
C TYR A 108 -6.54 -0.38 -0.32
N SER A 109 -5.84 -1.25 -1.02
CA SER A 109 -5.63 -2.64 -0.59
C SER A 109 -4.18 -3.03 -0.76
N GLU A 110 -3.68 -3.89 0.14
CA GLU A 110 -2.32 -4.41 0.06
C GLU A 110 -2.26 -5.90 0.37
N GLN A 111 -1.29 -6.56 -0.25
CA GLN A 111 -1.04 -7.99 -0.07
C GLN A 111 0.47 -8.27 -0.05
N PRO A 112 0.98 -9.02 0.93
CA PRO A 112 2.37 -9.44 0.94
C PRO A 112 2.71 -10.31 -0.28
N VAL A 113 3.85 -10.03 -0.90
CA VAL A 113 4.45 -10.86 -1.95
C VAL A 113 5.53 -11.75 -1.31
N ASP A 114 6.34 -11.15 -0.43
CA ASP A 114 7.35 -11.81 0.40
C ASP A 114 7.59 -11.00 1.68
N ASP A 115 8.61 -11.35 2.48
CA ASP A 115 8.92 -10.72 3.77
C ASP A 115 9.29 -9.23 3.67
N TYR A 116 9.68 -8.75 2.49
CA TYR A 116 10.16 -7.40 2.23
C TYR A 116 9.31 -6.63 1.23
N THR A 117 8.41 -7.32 0.53
CA THR A 117 7.66 -6.77 -0.61
C THR A 117 6.16 -6.88 -0.42
N VAL A 118 5.46 -5.79 -0.69
CA VAL A 118 4.00 -5.71 -0.72
C VAL A 118 3.55 -5.24 -2.11
N ALA A 119 2.57 -5.91 -2.68
CA ALA A 119 1.79 -5.38 -3.80
C ALA A 119 0.59 -4.60 -3.24
N TRP A 120 0.25 -3.49 -3.87
CA TRP A 120 -0.86 -2.64 -3.43
C TRP A 120 -1.63 -2.06 -4.61
N VAL A 121 -2.88 -1.67 -4.35
CA VAL A 121 -3.80 -1.12 -5.35
C VAL A 121 -4.63 -0.01 -4.72
N ASP A 122 -4.65 1.17 -5.36
CA ASP A 122 -5.61 2.23 -5.08
C ASP A 122 -6.74 2.17 -6.09
N LYS A 123 -7.95 2.29 -5.59
CA LYS A 123 -9.17 2.24 -6.40
C LYS A 123 -10.00 3.49 -6.17
N MET A 124 -10.61 3.97 -7.24
CA MET A 124 -11.59 5.04 -7.23
C MET A 124 -12.95 4.45 -7.65
N ASP A 125 -13.95 4.52 -6.79
CA ASP A 125 -15.27 3.90 -7.02
C ASP A 125 -15.18 2.40 -7.42
N GLY A 126 -14.22 1.66 -6.82
CA GLY A 126 -13.97 0.25 -7.08
C GLY A 126 -13.14 -0.05 -8.34
N VAL A 127 -12.71 0.96 -9.09
CA VAL A 127 -11.86 0.82 -10.29
C VAL A 127 -10.41 1.13 -9.94
N ALA A 128 -9.49 0.18 -10.19
CA ALA A 128 -8.07 0.39 -9.97
C ALA A 128 -7.54 1.52 -10.87
N TYR A 129 -6.90 2.52 -10.28
CA TYR A 129 -6.26 3.62 -10.99
C TYR A 129 -4.77 3.73 -10.68
N ILE A 130 -4.32 3.22 -9.52
CA ILE A 130 -2.90 3.06 -9.22
C ILE A 130 -2.66 1.61 -8.80
N THR A 131 -1.58 1.03 -9.31
CA THR A 131 -1.10 -0.29 -8.88
C THR A 131 0.41 -0.25 -8.71
N GLY A 132 0.91 -0.93 -7.70
CA GLY A 132 2.34 -0.89 -7.45
C GLY A 132 2.86 -1.91 -6.47
N THR A 133 4.15 -1.81 -6.24
CA THR A 133 4.87 -2.59 -5.23
C THR A 133 5.64 -1.65 -4.30
N ARG A 134 5.84 -2.10 -3.09
CA ARG A 134 6.60 -1.45 -2.05
C ARG A 134 7.60 -2.45 -1.49
N GLN A 135 8.89 -2.17 -1.62
CA GLN A 135 9.96 -3.09 -1.23
C GLN A 135 10.96 -2.42 -0.30
N VAL A 136 11.21 -3.02 0.84
CA VAL A 136 12.29 -2.63 1.76
C VAL A 136 13.55 -3.41 1.41
N SER A 137 14.71 -2.75 1.40
CA SER A 137 16.00 -3.43 1.20
C SER A 137 16.31 -4.39 2.35
N GLY A 138 17.09 -5.44 2.07
CA GLY A 138 17.45 -6.45 3.08
C GLY A 138 18.23 -5.91 4.28
N ASP A 139 18.89 -4.75 4.15
CA ASP A 139 19.56 -4.04 5.25
C ASP A 139 18.62 -3.07 6.01
N GLY A 140 17.38 -2.92 5.55
CA GLY A 140 16.36 -2.08 6.16
C GLY A 140 16.58 -0.58 6.00
N ARG A 141 17.48 -0.14 5.10
CA ARG A 141 17.86 1.27 4.95
C ARG A 141 17.17 2.00 3.83
N SER A 142 16.70 1.28 2.82
CA SER A 142 16.04 1.86 1.66
C SER A 142 14.66 1.24 1.46
N LEU A 143 13.71 2.08 1.02
CA LEU A 143 12.38 1.69 0.60
C LEU A 143 12.22 2.11 -0.86
N VAL A 144 11.88 1.17 -1.73
CA VAL A 144 11.57 1.43 -3.13
C VAL A 144 10.08 1.25 -3.34
N ILE A 145 9.43 2.22 -3.97
CA ILE A 145 8.03 2.16 -4.37
C ILE A 145 7.98 2.32 -5.88
N GLU A 146 7.54 1.27 -6.56
CA GLU A 146 7.30 1.28 -8.01
C GLU A 146 5.81 1.18 -8.25
N PHE A 147 5.27 2.08 -9.08
CA PHE A 147 3.85 2.09 -9.36
C PHE A 147 3.53 2.68 -10.73
N GLU A 148 2.37 2.34 -11.23
CA GLU A 148 1.77 2.94 -12.41
C GLU A 148 0.46 3.62 -12.05
N VAL A 149 0.25 4.78 -12.65
CA VAL A 149 -1.01 5.52 -12.59
C VAL A 149 -1.68 5.40 -13.94
N ARG A 150 -2.94 5.00 -13.97
CA ARG A 150 -3.77 4.93 -15.17
C ARG A 150 -4.73 6.11 -15.19
N ASN A 151 -4.68 6.89 -16.28
CA ASN A 151 -5.64 7.96 -16.50
C ASN A 151 -6.99 7.41 -17.06
N PRO A 152 -8.06 8.24 -17.10
CA PRO A 152 -9.36 7.82 -17.63
C PRO A 152 -9.33 7.37 -19.10
N GLU A 153 -8.37 7.85 -19.88
CA GLU A 153 -8.16 7.50 -21.29
C GLU A 153 -7.48 6.13 -21.45
N GLY A 154 -7.00 5.53 -20.34
CA GLY A 154 -6.35 4.22 -20.30
C GLY A 154 -4.82 4.28 -20.49
N GLU A 155 -4.24 5.46 -20.61
CA GLU A 155 -2.79 5.63 -20.67
C GLU A 155 -2.18 5.41 -19.28
N THR A 156 -0.99 4.80 -19.23
CA THR A 156 -0.28 4.53 -17.99
C THR A 156 1.00 5.35 -17.90
N GLN A 157 1.28 5.84 -16.69
CA GLN A 157 2.49 6.54 -16.35
C GLN A 157 3.21 5.80 -15.21
N GLN A 158 4.50 5.54 -15.36
CA GLN A 158 5.28 4.76 -14.40
C GLN A 158 6.13 5.67 -13.52
N PHE A 159 6.23 5.26 -12.26
CA PHE A 159 6.96 5.97 -11.22
C PHE A 159 7.86 4.99 -10.47
N ARG A 160 9.03 5.45 -10.08
CA ARG A 160 9.93 4.75 -9.17
C ARG A 160 10.45 5.75 -8.14
N LEU A 161 10.02 5.59 -6.90
CA LEU A 161 10.42 6.45 -5.79
C LEU A 161 11.31 5.66 -4.83
N VAL A 162 12.43 6.24 -4.46
CA VAL A 162 13.37 5.68 -3.50
C VAL A 162 13.38 6.55 -2.26
N TYR A 163 13.37 5.91 -1.11
CA TYR A 163 13.38 6.59 0.19
C TYR A 163 14.50 6.03 1.05
N ASP A 164 15.10 6.89 1.83
CA ASP A 164 16.08 6.55 2.85
C ASP A 164 15.43 6.55 4.23
N LYS A 165 15.76 5.56 5.05
CA LYS A 165 15.27 5.46 6.43
C LYS A 165 15.83 6.59 7.28
N GLN A 166 14.97 7.16 8.16
CA GLN A 166 15.33 8.22 9.08
C GLN A 166 15.66 7.69 10.47
#